data_801e158cb52011aaaa074a9fa76f3ca2
#
_entry.id   801e158cb52011aaaa074a9fa76f3ca2
#
_cell.length_a   1.000
_cell.length_b   1.000
_cell.length_c   1.000
_cell.angle_alpha   90.00
_cell.angle_beta   90.00
_cell.angle_gamma   90.00
#
_symmetry.space_group_name_H-M   'P 1'
#
loop_
_entity.id
_entity.type
_entity.pdbx_description
1 polymer ?
#
loop_
_entity_poly.entity_id
_entity_poly.type
_entity_poly.pdbx_seq_one_letter_code
_entity_poly.pdbx_strand_id
1 'polypeptide(L)'
;MSLDLSPSLDFPLVRPALRRVAVFCASSDGIDPLLAEFAYGVGRGLAERGIGLVYGAGGQGLMRQLSQGALDAGGEVIGVIPRSMVEREWGRADITELHVVETMHERKALMALYADAFLCLPGGLGTLEEIFEVWSWRQIGFNDDPVCFLNVGGFWTPLLEALDGLVTAGFVRRAVLDDLVVAENLDEALAGLTARVSAALEVEGGHR
;
A
#
# COMPACT_ATOMS: atom_id res chain seq x y z
N MET A 1 15.60 -49.79 14.26
CA MET A 1 16.41 -48.78 13.55
C MET A 1 15.42 -47.89 12.80
N SER A 2 14.96 -46.85 13.49
CA SER A 2 13.96 -45.92 12.95
C SER A 2 14.72 -44.79 12.25
N LEU A 3 14.50 -44.61 10.95
CA LEU A 3 15.05 -43.52 10.19
C LEU A 3 14.20 -42.28 10.47
N ASP A 4 14.77 -41.33 11.19
CA ASP A 4 14.22 -39.98 11.36
C ASP A 4 14.42 -39.22 10.02
N LEU A 5 13.32 -39.06 9.27
CA LEU A 5 13.25 -38.34 7.99
C LEU A 5 12.55 -36.97 8.17
N SER A 6 12.85 -36.28 9.25
CA SER A 6 12.43 -34.87 9.39
C SER A 6 13.41 -33.98 8.62
N PRO A 7 13.07 -33.47 7.43
CA PRO A 7 13.87 -32.40 6.85
C PRO A 7 13.60 -31.14 7.67
N SER A 8 14.60 -30.71 8.46
CA SER A 8 14.65 -29.37 9.01
C SER A 8 14.79 -28.39 7.85
N LEU A 9 13.67 -27.89 7.33
CA LEU A 9 13.64 -26.73 6.44
C LEU A 9 13.84 -25.47 7.29
N ASP A 10 15.04 -25.29 7.84
CA ASP A 10 15.51 -24.03 8.37
C ASP A 10 15.80 -23.08 7.19
N PHE A 11 14.74 -22.56 6.58
CA PHE A 11 14.87 -21.33 5.82
C PHE A 11 14.85 -20.19 6.83
N PRO A 12 15.90 -19.36 6.92
CA PRO A 12 15.82 -18.14 7.68
C PRO A 12 14.71 -17.29 7.03
N LEU A 13 13.60 -17.10 7.74
CA LEU A 13 12.54 -16.16 7.39
C LEU A 13 13.05 -14.72 7.62
N VAL A 14 14.13 -14.37 6.96
CA VAL A 14 14.48 -12.98 6.72
C VAL A 14 13.56 -12.54 5.60
N ARG A 15 12.37 -12.00 5.92
CA ARG A 15 11.63 -11.23 4.92
C ARG A 15 12.59 -10.15 4.44
N PRO A 16 12.95 -10.12 3.16
CA PRO A 16 13.75 -9.02 2.64
C PRO A 16 12.95 -7.72 2.86
N ALA A 17 13.67 -6.58 2.92
CA ALA A 17 13.12 -5.25 2.83
C ALA A 17 11.94 -5.18 1.85
N LEU A 18 11.02 -4.23 2.04
CA LEU A 18 9.81 -4.01 1.21
C LEU A 18 10.07 -4.35 -0.27
N ARG A 19 9.44 -5.40 -0.76
CA ARG A 19 9.55 -5.82 -2.17
C ARG A 19 8.50 -5.16 -3.02
N ARG A 20 7.29 -5.01 -2.47
CA ARG A 20 6.14 -4.40 -3.14
C ARG A 20 5.33 -3.56 -2.19
N VAL A 21 4.84 -2.44 -2.68
CA VAL A 21 3.96 -1.53 -1.95
C VAL A 21 2.64 -1.38 -2.71
N ALA A 22 1.52 -1.61 -2.03
CA ALA A 22 0.21 -1.28 -2.58
C ALA A 22 -0.05 0.20 -2.35
N VAL A 23 -0.39 0.92 -3.43
CA VAL A 23 -0.64 2.35 -3.39
C VAL A 23 -2.08 2.65 -3.75
N PHE A 24 -2.78 3.32 -2.84
CA PHE A 24 -4.12 3.85 -3.03
C PHE A 24 -4.05 5.35 -3.29
N CYS A 25 -4.68 5.82 -4.35
CA CYS A 25 -4.71 7.23 -4.75
C CYS A 25 -5.93 7.54 -5.61
N ALA A 26 -6.12 8.82 -5.92
CA ALA A 26 -7.25 9.27 -6.72
C ALA A 26 -7.24 8.71 -8.16
N SER A 27 -8.44 8.41 -8.68
CA SER A 27 -8.71 8.16 -10.10
C SER A 27 -8.94 9.46 -10.90
N SER A 28 -8.83 10.63 -10.27
CA SER A 28 -8.90 11.96 -10.86
C SER A 28 -7.59 12.70 -10.63
N ASP A 29 -7.33 13.75 -11.43
CA ASP A 29 -6.11 14.57 -11.31
C ASP A 29 -6.15 15.54 -10.12
N GLY A 30 -7.34 15.74 -9.52
CA GLY A 30 -7.52 16.78 -8.50
C GLY A 30 -7.52 18.19 -9.11
N ILE A 31 -7.41 19.20 -8.25
CA ILE A 31 -7.35 20.61 -8.66
C ILE A 31 -5.91 21.10 -8.79
N ASP A 32 -5.02 20.60 -7.93
CA ASP A 32 -3.61 20.98 -7.91
C ASP A 32 -2.78 20.07 -8.85
N PRO A 33 -2.23 20.65 -9.94
CA PRO A 33 -1.43 19.88 -10.89
C PRO A 33 -0.15 19.29 -10.28
N LEU A 34 0.36 19.84 -9.18
CA LEU A 34 1.53 19.31 -8.47
C LEU A 34 1.28 17.91 -7.90
N LEU A 35 0.02 17.56 -7.63
CA LEU A 35 -0.31 16.20 -7.16
C LEU A 35 -0.06 15.14 -8.24
N ALA A 36 -0.24 15.49 -9.51
CA ALA A 36 0.05 14.60 -10.63
C ALA A 36 1.56 14.34 -10.77
N GLU A 37 2.38 15.39 -10.69
CA GLU A 37 3.84 15.30 -10.70
C GLU A 37 4.35 14.51 -9.49
N PHE A 38 3.74 14.76 -8.33
CA PHE A 38 4.07 14.04 -7.09
C PHE A 38 3.78 12.55 -7.21
N ALA A 39 2.60 12.16 -7.70
CA ALA A 39 2.24 10.76 -7.90
C ALA A 39 3.18 10.07 -8.91
N TYR A 40 3.53 10.74 -10.01
CA TYR A 40 4.54 10.26 -10.94
C TYR A 40 5.90 10.05 -10.26
N GLY A 41 6.34 11.02 -9.47
CA GLY A 41 7.59 10.95 -8.69
C GLY A 41 7.61 9.79 -7.70
N VAL A 42 6.47 9.50 -7.04
CA VAL A 42 6.34 8.35 -6.13
C VAL A 42 6.51 7.04 -6.89
N GLY A 43 5.81 6.85 -8.02
CA GLY A 43 5.94 5.63 -8.83
C GLY A 43 7.37 5.42 -9.32
N ARG A 44 7.98 6.45 -9.87
CA ARG A 44 9.38 6.46 -10.29
C ARG A 44 10.32 6.11 -9.13
N GLY A 45 10.13 6.76 -7.98
CA GLY A 45 10.98 6.57 -6.81
C GLY A 45 10.88 5.15 -6.21
N LEU A 46 9.73 4.49 -6.28
CA LEU A 46 9.59 3.07 -5.93
C LEU A 46 10.42 2.20 -6.87
N ALA A 47 10.27 2.38 -8.18
CA ALA A 47 10.99 1.61 -9.20
C ALA A 47 12.52 1.78 -9.10
N GLU A 48 13.02 3.00 -8.92
CA GLU A 48 14.45 3.30 -8.75
C GLU A 48 15.06 2.61 -7.51
N ARG A 49 14.23 2.23 -6.53
CA ARG A 49 14.62 1.46 -5.33
C ARG A 49 14.39 -0.04 -5.45
N GLY A 50 13.95 -0.52 -6.63
CA GLY A 50 13.62 -1.92 -6.87
C GLY A 50 12.36 -2.40 -6.13
N ILE A 51 11.47 -1.48 -5.75
CA ILE A 51 10.21 -1.78 -5.08
C ILE A 51 9.10 -1.82 -6.12
N GLY A 52 8.41 -2.96 -6.23
CA GLY A 52 7.27 -3.14 -7.13
C GLY A 52 6.06 -2.34 -6.67
N LEU A 53 5.32 -1.80 -7.63
CA LEU A 53 4.06 -1.11 -7.42
C LEU A 53 2.89 -2.08 -7.56
N VAL A 54 2.01 -2.15 -6.55
CA VAL A 54 0.69 -2.77 -6.63
C VAL A 54 -0.36 -1.66 -6.58
N TYR A 55 -1.33 -1.65 -7.52
CA TYR A 55 -2.33 -0.58 -7.54
C TYR A 55 -3.65 -1.01 -8.20
N GLY A 56 -4.63 -0.13 -8.18
CA GLY A 56 -5.98 -0.41 -8.70
C GLY A 56 -6.14 -0.44 -10.22
N ALA A 57 -5.05 -0.51 -10.98
CA ALA A 57 -5.02 -0.58 -12.44
C ALA A 57 -5.74 0.57 -13.19
N GLY A 58 -6.08 1.67 -12.51
CA GLY A 58 -6.75 2.81 -13.16
C GLY A 58 -5.85 3.52 -14.17
N GLY A 59 -6.40 3.75 -15.37
CA GLY A 59 -5.73 4.45 -16.48
C GLY A 59 -5.91 5.97 -16.48
N GLN A 60 -6.41 6.57 -15.39
CA GLN A 60 -6.71 8.01 -15.28
C GLN A 60 -6.24 8.57 -13.94
N GLY A 61 -6.16 9.89 -13.86
CA GLY A 61 -5.82 10.63 -12.65
C GLY A 61 -4.46 10.28 -12.06
N LEU A 62 -4.34 10.37 -10.75
CA LEU A 62 -3.10 10.07 -10.04
C LEU A 62 -2.66 8.62 -10.21
N MET A 63 -3.60 7.67 -10.38
CA MET A 63 -3.25 6.26 -10.65
C MET A 63 -2.46 6.09 -11.95
N ARG A 64 -2.84 6.83 -13.01
CA ARG A 64 -2.10 6.84 -14.28
C ARG A 64 -0.69 7.40 -14.08
N GLN A 65 -0.57 8.53 -13.41
CA GLN A 65 0.73 9.18 -13.19
C GLN A 65 1.67 8.31 -12.38
N LEU A 66 1.16 7.72 -11.29
CA LEU A 66 1.87 6.78 -10.44
C LEU A 66 2.42 5.59 -11.22
N SER A 67 1.55 4.90 -11.97
CA SER A 67 1.96 3.73 -12.76
C SER A 67 2.87 4.12 -13.93
N GLN A 68 2.69 5.31 -14.54
CA GLN A 68 3.58 5.81 -15.58
C GLN A 68 4.99 6.05 -15.03
N GLY A 69 5.12 6.71 -13.88
CA GLY A 69 6.41 6.95 -13.25
C GLY A 69 7.18 5.67 -12.95
N ALA A 70 6.47 4.62 -12.47
CA ALA A 70 7.07 3.33 -12.21
C ALA A 70 7.54 2.62 -13.51
N LEU A 71 6.71 2.64 -14.57
CA LEU A 71 7.06 2.04 -15.86
C LEU A 71 8.22 2.75 -16.55
N ASP A 72 8.24 4.09 -16.55
CA ASP A 72 9.30 4.89 -17.16
C ASP A 72 10.68 4.66 -16.50
N ALA A 73 10.68 4.26 -15.23
CA ALA A 73 11.88 3.84 -14.51
C ALA A 73 12.16 2.31 -14.59
N GLY A 74 11.41 1.57 -15.40
CA GLY A 74 11.60 0.13 -15.60
C GLY A 74 11.15 -0.74 -14.42
N GLY A 75 10.29 -0.21 -13.54
CA GLY A 75 9.79 -0.91 -12.36
C GLY A 75 8.68 -1.94 -12.67
N GLU A 76 8.51 -2.89 -11.76
CA GLU A 76 7.39 -3.82 -11.77
C GLU A 76 6.10 -3.09 -11.39
N VAL A 77 5.05 -3.26 -12.20
CA VAL A 77 3.72 -2.68 -11.96
C VAL A 77 2.65 -3.75 -12.06
N ILE A 78 2.03 -4.08 -10.94
CA ILE A 78 0.92 -5.04 -10.82
C ILE A 78 -0.37 -4.26 -10.62
N GLY A 79 -1.31 -4.45 -11.53
CA GLY A 79 -2.64 -3.85 -11.45
C GLY A 79 -3.71 -4.87 -11.13
N VAL A 80 -4.66 -4.51 -10.26
CA VAL A 80 -5.83 -5.34 -9.96
C VAL A 80 -7.10 -4.55 -10.22
N ILE A 81 -7.97 -5.07 -11.11
CA ILE A 81 -9.17 -4.36 -11.56
C ILE A 81 -10.39 -5.28 -11.64
N PRO A 82 -11.57 -4.86 -11.17
CA PRO A 82 -12.81 -5.58 -11.40
C PRO A 82 -13.21 -5.59 -12.89
N ARG A 83 -13.73 -6.72 -13.36
CA ARG A 83 -14.21 -6.88 -14.74
C ARG A 83 -15.16 -5.77 -15.17
N SER A 84 -16.09 -5.37 -14.31
CA SER A 84 -17.04 -4.29 -14.58
C SER A 84 -16.38 -2.92 -14.83
N MET A 85 -15.16 -2.71 -14.34
CA MET A 85 -14.37 -1.49 -14.61
C MET A 85 -13.59 -1.60 -15.92
N VAL A 86 -13.09 -2.81 -16.27
CA VAL A 86 -12.46 -3.06 -17.58
C VAL A 86 -13.44 -2.78 -18.70
N GLU A 87 -14.69 -3.25 -18.58
CA GLU A 87 -15.75 -3.06 -19.56
C GLU A 87 -16.11 -1.57 -19.77
N ARG A 88 -15.78 -0.70 -18.81
CA ARG A 88 -15.92 0.76 -18.92
C ARG A 88 -14.65 1.44 -19.43
N GLU A 89 -13.66 0.69 -19.91
CA GLU A 89 -12.36 1.19 -20.41
C GLU A 89 -11.55 2.00 -19.37
N TRP A 90 -11.75 1.71 -18.09
CA TRP A 90 -11.01 2.39 -17.02
C TRP A 90 -9.66 1.75 -16.68
N GLY A 91 -9.43 0.54 -17.19
CA GLY A 91 -8.22 -0.22 -16.94
C GLY A 91 -7.02 0.22 -17.79
N ARG A 92 -5.83 0.01 -17.27
CA ARG A 92 -4.57 0.17 -17.98
C ARG A 92 -3.96 -1.22 -18.25
N ALA A 93 -3.78 -1.56 -19.54
CA ALA A 93 -3.31 -2.89 -19.96
C ALA A 93 -1.80 -2.94 -20.27
N ASP A 94 -1.12 -1.80 -20.36
CA ASP A 94 0.31 -1.65 -20.71
C ASP A 94 1.23 -1.69 -19.48
N ILE A 95 0.85 -2.44 -18.45
CA ILE A 95 1.59 -2.64 -17.20
C ILE A 95 2.24 -4.04 -17.17
N THR A 96 3.10 -4.29 -16.18
CA THR A 96 3.83 -5.57 -16.07
C THR A 96 2.89 -6.77 -15.92
N GLU A 97 1.87 -6.64 -15.05
CA GLU A 97 0.90 -7.70 -14.80
C GLU A 97 -0.48 -7.09 -14.49
N LEU A 98 -1.54 -7.60 -15.12
CA LEU A 98 -2.92 -7.17 -14.89
C LEU A 98 -3.79 -8.33 -14.43
N HIS A 99 -4.34 -8.23 -13.23
CA HIS A 99 -5.30 -9.16 -12.68
C HIS A 99 -6.72 -8.61 -12.81
N VAL A 100 -7.57 -9.34 -13.54
CA VAL A 100 -9.00 -9.05 -13.63
C VAL A 100 -9.76 -9.93 -12.65
N VAL A 101 -10.45 -9.32 -11.71
CA VAL A 101 -11.24 -9.97 -10.66
C VAL A 101 -12.74 -9.70 -10.82
N GLU A 102 -13.59 -10.41 -10.10
CA GLU A 102 -15.05 -10.25 -10.26
C GLU A 102 -15.61 -9.16 -9.32
N THR A 103 -15.05 -9.00 -8.13
CA THR A 103 -15.59 -8.11 -7.10
C THR A 103 -14.55 -7.10 -6.58
N MET A 104 -15.04 -6.03 -5.94
CA MET A 104 -14.17 -5.07 -5.23
C MET A 104 -13.48 -5.71 -4.03
N HIS A 105 -14.11 -6.69 -3.37
CA HIS A 105 -13.49 -7.42 -2.25
C HIS A 105 -12.31 -8.26 -2.72
N GLU A 106 -12.46 -9.00 -3.82
CA GLU A 106 -11.36 -9.75 -4.43
C GLU A 106 -10.21 -8.84 -4.85
N ARG A 107 -10.51 -7.65 -5.40
CA ARG A 107 -9.51 -6.65 -5.76
C ARG A 107 -8.65 -6.27 -4.57
N LYS A 108 -9.25 -5.84 -3.47
CA LYS A 108 -8.53 -5.39 -2.28
C LYS A 108 -7.77 -6.54 -1.60
N ALA A 109 -8.39 -7.72 -1.51
CA ALA A 109 -7.73 -8.91 -0.98
C ALA A 109 -6.49 -9.30 -1.80
N LEU A 110 -6.59 -9.25 -3.13
CA LEU A 110 -5.47 -9.59 -4.01
C LEU A 110 -4.37 -8.52 -3.97
N MET A 111 -4.72 -7.23 -3.89
CA MET A 111 -3.75 -6.16 -3.70
C MET A 111 -2.98 -6.33 -2.38
N ALA A 112 -3.67 -6.68 -1.30
CA ALA A 112 -3.04 -6.97 -0.01
C ALA A 112 -2.13 -8.20 -0.08
N LEU A 113 -2.53 -9.26 -0.79
CA LEU A 113 -1.71 -10.47 -0.94
C LEU A 113 -0.37 -10.21 -1.66
N TYR A 114 -0.35 -9.26 -2.59
CA TYR A 114 0.86 -8.93 -3.35
C TYR A 114 1.77 -7.92 -2.66
N ALA A 115 1.28 -7.19 -1.67
CA ALA A 115 2.00 -6.10 -1.01
C ALA A 115 2.65 -6.54 0.30
N ASP A 116 3.71 -5.83 0.70
CA ASP A 116 4.35 -5.93 2.01
C ASP A 116 4.02 -4.67 2.86
N ALA A 117 3.39 -3.66 2.28
CA ALA A 117 2.96 -2.43 2.94
C ALA A 117 1.94 -1.66 2.09
N PHE A 118 1.24 -0.73 2.72
CA PHE A 118 0.22 0.11 2.08
C PHE A 118 0.59 1.58 2.16
N LEU A 119 0.47 2.30 1.04
CA LEU A 119 0.74 3.72 0.93
C LEU A 119 -0.49 4.47 0.40
N CYS A 120 -0.92 5.50 1.11
CA CYS A 120 -2.05 6.35 0.75
C CYS A 120 -1.56 7.70 0.26
N LEU A 121 -1.70 7.97 -1.04
CA LEU A 121 -1.51 9.28 -1.65
C LEU A 121 -2.82 10.09 -1.60
N PRO A 122 -2.79 11.38 -1.94
CA PRO A 122 -4.01 12.17 -2.06
C PRO A 122 -5.10 11.51 -2.90
N GLY A 123 -6.32 11.55 -2.38
CA GLY A 123 -7.45 10.90 -3.01
C GLY A 123 -8.80 11.23 -2.35
N GLY A 124 -9.85 10.63 -2.87
CA GLY A 124 -11.21 10.84 -2.40
C GLY A 124 -11.77 9.64 -1.63
N LEU A 125 -13.11 9.49 -1.69
CA LEU A 125 -13.83 8.47 -0.94
C LEU A 125 -13.38 7.04 -1.25
N GLY A 126 -13.08 6.71 -2.52
CA GLY A 126 -12.58 5.39 -2.90
C GLY A 126 -11.22 5.09 -2.28
N THR A 127 -10.31 6.09 -2.28
CA THR A 127 -8.99 5.97 -1.64
C THR A 127 -9.11 5.77 -0.13
N LEU A 128 -10.03 6.52 0.51
CA LEU A 128 -10.30 6.37 1.95
C LEU A 128 -10.91 5.02 2.28
N GLU A 129 -11.84 4.54 1.47
CA GLU A 129 -12.46 3.23 1.64
C GLU A 129 -11.42 2.11 1.61
N GLU A 130 -10.53 2.13 0.61
CA GLU A 130 -9.48 1.13 0.44
C GLU A 130 -8.46 1.16 1.59
N ILE A 131 -7.95 2.34 1.97
CA ILE A 131 -6.93 2.43 3.01
C ILE A 131 -7.48 2.14 4.41
N PHE A 132 -8.72 2.54 4.71
CA PHE A 132 -9.35 2.24 6.00
C PHE A 132 -9.67 0.76 6.14
N GLU A 133 -9.99 0.06 5.07
CA GLU A 133 -10.21 -1.39 5.13
C GLU A 133 -8.92 -2.13 5.50
N VAL A 134 -7.81 -1.89 4.80
CA VAL A 134 -6.52 -2.55 5.11
C VAL A 134 -5.97 -2.13 6.48
N TRP A 135 -6.17 -0.89 6.89
CA TRP A 135 -5.81 -0.43 8.23
C TRP A 135 -6.66 -1.09 9.32
N SER A 136 -7.96 -1.27 9.07
CA SER A 136 -8.85 -2.02 9.95
C SER A 136 -8.42 -3.49 10.05
N TRP A 137 -8.03 -4.12 8.94
CA TRP A 137 -7.50 -5.50 8.95
C TRP A 137 -6.27 -5.63 9.84
N ARG A 138 -5.34 -4.67 9.75
CA ARG A 138 -4.18 -4.61 10.63
C ARG A 138 -4.58 -4.47 12.10
N GLN A 139 -5.54 -3.59 12.41
CA GLN A 139 -6.01 -3.40 13.78
C GLN A 139 -6.58 -4.66 14.42
N ILE A 140 -7.24 -5.53 13.64
CA ILE A 140 -7.89 -6.76 14.12
C ILE A 140 -7.03 -8.02 13.90
N GLY A 141 -5.80 -7.86 13.38
CA GLY A 141 -4.85 -8.96 13.20
C GLY A 141 -5.12 -9.86 11.99
N PHE A 142 -5.85 -9.39 10.98
CA PHE A 142 -6.01 -10.12 9.71
C PHE A 142 -4.82 -9.90 8.76
N ASN A 143 -4.12 -8.78 8.92
CA ASN A 143 -2.96 -8.41 8.12
C ASN A 143 -2.01 -7.60 9.00
N ASP A 144 -0.72 -7.92 8.95
CA ASP A 144 0.31 -7.26 9.75
C ASP A 144 1.11 -6.21 8.95
N ASP A 145 0.75 -5.98 7.67
CA ASP A 145 1.45 -5.05 6.82
C ASP A 145 1.17 -3.59 7.23
N PRO A 146 2.20 -2.75 7.35
CA PRO A 146 2.06 -1.38 7.84
C PRO A 146 1.40 -0.47 6.82
N VAL A 147 0.76 0.59 7.34
CA VAL A 147 0.02 1.59 6.59
C VAL A 147 0.68 2.95 6.73
N CYS A 148 0.82 3.68 5.62
CA CYS A 148 1.34 5.03 5.58
C CYS A 148 0.38 5.98 4.85
N PHE A 149 0.14 7.16 5.45
CA PHE A 149 -0.43 8.31 4.76
C PHE A 149 0.69 9.25 4.32
N LEU A 150 0.81 9.44 3.00
CA LEU A 150 1.75 10.39 2.42
C LEU A 150 1.10 11.78 2.39
N ASN A 151 1.40 12.55 3.46
CA ASN A 151 0.75 13.83 3.79
C ASN A 151 1.41 15.01 3.09
N VAL A 152 1.60 14.89 1.77
CA VAL A 152 2.21 15.95 0.97
C VAL A 152 1.42 17.27 1.10
N GLY A 153 2.12 18.34 1.41
CA GLY A 153 1.49 19.67 1.58
C GLY A 153 0.39 19.72 2.65
N GLY A 154 0.35 18.78 3.58
CA GLY A 154 -0.66 18.72 4.62
C GLY A 154 -2.03 18.23 4.14
N PHE A 155 -2.12 17.56 2.99
CA PHE A 155 -3.39 17.12 2.39
C PHE A 155 -4.24 16.28 3.35
N TRP A 156 -3.61 15.39 4.12
CA TRP A 156 -4.30 14.52 5.07
C TRP A 156 -4.42 15.09 6.49
N THR A 157 -3.84 16.27 6.76
CA THR A 157 -3.87 16.87 8.10
C THR A 157 -5.28 16.98 8.70
N PRO A 158 -6.33 17.46 7.97
CA PRO A 158 -7.67 17.52 8.55
C PRO A 158 -8.25 16.16 8.91
N LEU A 159 -7.92 15.12 8.14
CA LEU A 159 -8.33 13.74 8.42
C LEU A 159 -7.63 13.20 9.67
N LEU A 160 -6.32 13.43 9.78
CA LEU A 160 -5.51 12.98 10.93
C LEU A 160 -5.98 13.65 12.22
N GLU A 161 -6.33 14.93 12.19
CA GLU A 161 -6.95 15.65 13.30
C GLU A 161 -8.32 15.05 13.69
N ALA A 162 -9.14 14.69 12.70
CA ALA A 162 -10.42 14.02 12.97
C ALA A 162 -10.22 12.64 13.62
N LEU A 163 -9.23 11.87 13.20
CA LEU A 163 -8.87 10.59 13.79
C LEU A 163 -8.37 10.73 15.24
N ASP A 164 -7.58 11.77 15.54
CA ASP A 164 -7.18 12.11 16.91
C ASP A 164 -8.41 12.45 17.79
N GLY A 165 -9.40 13.10 17.22
CA GLY A 165 -10.68 13.32 17.88
C GLY A 165 -11.40 12.01 18.24
N LEU A 166 -11.32 10.98 17.40
CA LEU A 166 -11.88 9.65 17.71
C LEU A 166 -11.10 8.94 18.84
N VAL A 167 -9.79 9.17 18.94
CA VAL A 167 -8.99 8.67 20.07
C VAL A 167 -9.42 9.36 21.34
N THR A 168 -9.57 10.67 21.32
CA THR A 168 -10.04 11.45 22.47
C THR A 168 -11.44 11.02 22.93
N ALA A 169 -12.33 10.69 21.98
CA ALA A 169 -13.67 10.18 22.27
C ALA A 169 -13.69 8.70 22.73
N GLY A 170 -12.54 7.98 22.69
CA GLY A 170 -12.41 6.59 23.14
C GLY A 170 -12.84 5.53 22.12
N PHE A 171 -13.13 5.90 20.87
CA PHE A 171 -13.50 4.95 19.80
C PHE A 171 -12.30 4.33 19.09
N VAL A 172 -11.15 4.98 19.10
CA VAL A 172 -9.89 4.49 18.54
C VAL A 172 -8.83 4.45 19.66
N ARG A 173 -8.11 3.34 19.77
CA ARG A 173 -7.00 3.25 20.73
C ARG A 173 -5.83 4.10 20.25
N ARG A 174 -5.18 4.83 21.17
CA ARG A 174 -3.98 5.65 20.86
C ARG A 174 -2.92 4.83 20.08
N ALA A 175 -2.63 3.61 20.53
CA ALA A 175 -1.64 2.76 19.91
C ALA A 175 -1.94 2.42 18.42
N VAL A 176 -3.22 2.42 18.01
CA VAL A 176 -3.61 2.19 16.60
C VAL A 176 -3.25 3.40 15.74
N LEU A 177 -3.43 4.62 16.26
CA LEU A 177 -3.05 5.83 15.55
C LEU A 177 -1.52 6.04 15.55
N ASP A 178 -0.84 5.69 16.65
CA ASP A 178 0.62 5.80 16.76
C ASP A 178 1.37 4.78 15.88
N ASP A 179 0.73 3.66 15.54
CA ASP A 179 1.26 2.67 14.59
C ASP A 179 1.19 3.14 13.13
N LEU A 180 0.31 4.08 12.83
CA LEU A 180 0.21 4.67 11.51
C LEU A 180 1.48 5.46 11.15
N VAL A 181 2.02 5.21 9.95
CA VAL A 181 3.08 6.06 9.40
C VAL A 181 2.45 7.30 8.76
N VAL A 182 2.95 8.47 9.14
CA VAL A 182 2.61 9.73 8.45
C VAL A 182 3.92 10.33 7.98
N ALA A 183 4.03 10.61 6.68
CA ALA A 183 5.25 11.09 6.06
C ALA A 183 4.93 12.20 5.05
N GLU A 184 5.85 13.12 4.83
CA GLU A 184 5.68 14.22 3.86
C GLU A 184 6.28 13.88 2.48
N ASN A 185 7.17 12.89 2.42
CA ASN A 185 7.83 12.45 1.20
C ASN A 185 8.04 10.93 1.18
N LEU A 186 8.43 10.39 0.01
CA LEU A 186 8.58 8.96 -0.20
C LEU A 186 9.69 8.34 0.67
N ASP A 187 10.80 9.03 0.90
CA ASP A 187 11.92 8.49 1.69
C ASP A 187 11.51 8.28 3.15
N GLU A 188 10.84 9.23 3.75
CA GLU A 188 10.27 9.12 5.10
C GLU A 188 9.22 8.00 5.17
N ALA A 189 8.34 7.91 4.17
CA ALA A 189 7.32 6.86 4.09
C ALA A 189 7.96 5.48 4.06
N LEU A 190 8.93 5.24 3.19
CA LEU A 190 9.61 3.96 3.07
C LEU A 190 10.43 3.61 4.31
N ALA A 191 11.10 4.58 4.92
CA ALA A 191 11.81 4.38 6.19
C ALA A 191 10.85 3.96 7.31
N GLY A 192 9.72 4.65 7.45
CA GLY A 192 8.70 4.34 8.45
C GLY A 192 8.03 2.98 8.24
N LEU A 193 7.71 2.63 7.00
CA LEU A 193 7.13 1.33 6.64
C LEU A 193 8.13 0.20 6.91
N THR A 194 9.39 0.35 6.47
CA THR A 194 10.45 -0.65 6.69
C THR A 194 10.68 -0.93 8.17
N ALA A 195 10.71 0.10 9.00
CA ALA A 195 10.88 -0.05 10.45
C ALA A 195 9.76 -0.89 11.07
N ARG A 196 8.51 -0.74 10.60
CA ARG A 196 7.36 -1.50 11.12
C ARG A 196 7.32 -2.94 10.62
N VAL A 197 7.72 -3.20 9.37
CA VAL A 197 7.89 -4.57 8.86
C VAL A 197 8.94 -5.31 9.67
N SER A 198 10.07 -4.68 9.96
CA SER A 198 11.15 -5.31 10.75
C SER A 198 10.72 -5.61 12.19
N ALA A 199 9.99 -4.71 12.84
CA ALA A 199 9.49 -4.91 14.20
C ALA A 199 8.47 -6.07 14.29
N ALA A 200 7.61 -6.26 13.30
CA ALA A 200 6.67 -7.38 13.27
C ALA A 200 7.40 -8.73 13.22
N LEU A 201 8.49 -8.83 12.46
CA LEU A 201 9.30 -10.05 12.33
C LEU A 201 10.02 -10.44 13.62
N GLU A 202 10.49 -9.46 14.41
CA GLU A 202 11.16 -9.71 15.69
C GLU A 202 10.19 -10.29 16.73
N VAL A 203 8.92 -9.86 16.71
CA VAL A 203 7.88 -10.39 17.62
C VAL A 203 7.54 -11.84 17.27
N GLU A 204 7.43 -12.20 16.00
CA GLU A 204 7.16 -13.57 15.56
C GLU A 204 8.35 -14.52 15.84
N GLY A 205 9.59 -14.04 15.72
CA GLY A 205 10.82 -14.81 15.99
C GLY A 205 11.09 -15.08 17.47
N GLY A 206 10.54 -14.26 18.38
CA GLY A 206 10.75 -14.35 19.83
C GLY A 206 9.83 -15.32 20.57
N HIS A 207 8.88 -15.97 19.91
CA HIS A 207 7.90 -16.92 20.49
C HIS A 207 8.18 -18.39 20.14
N ARG A 208 9.40 -18.74 19.79
CA ARG A 208 9.83 -20.14 19.56
C ARG A 208 10.81 -20.62 20.63
#